data_6ae0688feebe8d48e2c97c85169515b6
#
_entry.id   6ae0688feebe8d48e2c97c85169515b6
#
_cell.length_a   1.000
_cell.length_b   1.000
_cell.length_c   1.000
_cell.angle_alpha   90.00
_cell.angle_beta   90.00
_cell.angle_gamma   90.00
#
_symmetry.space_group_name_H-M   'P 1'
#
loop_
_entity.id
_entity.type
_entity.pdbx_description
1 polymer ?
#
loop_
_entity_poly.entity_id
_entity_poly.type
_entity_poly.pdbx_seq_one_letter_code
_entity_poly.pdbx_strand_id
1 'polypeptide(L)'
;MTSGTYGRRHIRPLREAGRRREAKDLGLLMEVQLQLEPPRAVEMAAGGGQRLNALFLDLVREADGALSARLHDMRAPKPYTVSPLSGDLQAAAGGRLGLSPGKHYWLRFTMLDDELVRLWDEAVMPGMKGRVLRLGEAELVVGAASGKVTKADDLYRECVVRRKEPPRKLTLRFLSPTAFRSGGRNMLFPLPRLVWQSANRAWSAVSRIDFGGDLHRLAEEDIQASRFALSTRILHFDRSRQVGVVGRCEYMLCGEDDDLHRAFHLLARFSEFSGLGMKTTMGMGQVRFGEAFPGGGRGKALPLEQVPLLA
;
A
#
# COMPACT_ATOMS: atom_id res chain seq x y z
N MET A 1 43.55 5.79 15.91
CA MET A 1 42.90 4.54 15.50
C MET A 1 42.26 3.93 16.73
N THR A 2 41.03 4.25 16.99
CA THR A 2 40.23 3.67 18.10
C THR A 2 39.01 3.01 17.46
N SER A 3 39.07 1.68 17.33
CA SER A 3 37.96 0.87 16.91
C SER A 3 36.90 0.87 18.01
N GLY A 4 35.90 1.71 17.85
CA GLY A 4 34.71 1.68 18.69
C GLY A 4 33.89 0.42 18.39
N THR A 5 33.98 -0.55 19.26
CA THR A 5 33.08 -1.68 19.32
C THR A 5 31.66 -1.17 19.59
N TYR A 6 30.88 -0.92 18.56
CA TYR A 6 29.44 -0.69 18.69
C TYR A 6 28.82 -1.97 19.23
N GLY A 7 28.42 -1.93 20.51
CA GLY A 7 27.72 -3.03 21.15
C GLY A 7 26.49 -3.43 20.32
N ARG A 8 26.46 -4.69 19.92
CA ARG A 8 25.31 -5.33 19.23
C ARG A 8 24.06 -5.13 20.09
N ARG A 9 23.25 -4.13 19.79
CA ARG A 9 21.91 -3.98 20.34
C ARG A 9 21.00 -4.88 19.51
N HIS A 10 20.86 -6.12 19.97
CA HIS A 10 19.94 -7.08 19.37
C HIS A 10 18.52 -6.54 19.43
N ILE A 11 17.86 -6.44 18.27
CA ILE A 11 16.39 -6.57 18.24
C ILE A 11 16.12 -7.90 18.94
N ARG A 12 15.20 -7.93 19.91
CA ARG A 12 14.80 -9.20 20.56
C ARG A 12 14.61 -10.23 19.43
N PRO A 13 15.32 -11.37 19.46
CA PRO A 13 15.34 -12.27 18.35
C PRO A 13 13.92 -12.54 17.89
N LEU A 14 13.60 -12.23 16.63
CA LEU A 14 12.28 -12.43 16.02
C LEU A 14 11.77 -13.85 16.24
N ARG A 15 12.69 -14.82 16.32
CA ARG A 15 12.41 -16.22 16.66
C ARG A 15 11.91 -16.44 18.06
N GLU A 16 12.35 -15.65 19.06
CA GLU A 16 11.85 -15.76 20.43
C GLU A 16 10.49 -15.09 20.60
N ALA A 17 10.22 -14.01 19.89
CA ALA A 17 8.90 -13.39 19.86
C ALA A 17 7.85 -14.33 19.23
N GLY A 18 8.24 -15.09 18.19
CA GLY A 18 7.38 -16.11 17.57
C GLY A 18 7.23 -17.40 18.37
N ARG A 19 8.23 -17.79 19.20
CA ARG A 19 8.16 -18.99 20.05
C ARG A 19 7.45 -18.79 21.38
N ARG A 20 7.44 -17.57 21.93
CA ARG A 20 6.80 -17.25 23.22
C ARG A 20 5.31 -16.94 23.12
N ARG A 21 4.78 -16.79 21.93
CA ARG A 21 3.33 -16.73 21.69
C ARG A 21 2.98 -17.95 20.85
N GLU A 22 2.33 -18.93 21.45
CA GLU A 22 1.41 -19.80 20.74
C GLU A 22 0.69 -18.92 19.74
N ALA A 23 0.81 -19.27 18.46
CA ALA A 23 0.37 -18.46 17.33
C ALA A 23 -1.11 -18.09 17.51
N LYS A 24 -1.37 -17.00 18.24
CA LYS A 24 -2.64 -16.32 18.17
C LYS A 24 -2.61 -15.59 16.85
N ASP A 25 -3.55 -15.95 16.02
CA ASP A 25 -3.85 -15.42 14.71
C ASP A 25 -3.41 -13.95 14.57
N LEU A 26 -2.41 -13.68 13.71
CA LEU A 26 -1.92 -12.31 13.46
C LEU A 26 -2.92 -11.49 12.66
N GLY A 27 -4.08 -12.07 12.34
CA GLY A 27 -5.18 -11.46 11.66
C GLY A 27 -5.23 -11.76 10.16
N LEU A 28 -6.33 -11.33 9.56
CA LEU A 28 -6.63 -11.50 8.15
C LEU A 28 -6.25 -10.24 7.36
N LEU A 29 -5.76 -10.46 6.17
CA LEU A 29 -5.50 -9.43 5.16
C LEU A 29 -6.36 -9.75 3.94
N MET A 30 -6.98 -8.76 3.35
CA MET A 30 -7.76 -8.95 2.13
C MET A 30 -7.37 -7.93 1.08
N GLU A 31 -7.26 -8.39 -0.16
CA GLU A 31 -7.18 -7.54 -1.34
C GLU A 31 -8.44 -7.75 -2.18
N VAL A 32 -9.10 -6.67 -2.55
CA VAL A 32 -10.24 -6.65 -3.46
C VAL A 32 -9.87 -5.84 -4.69
N GLN A 33 -10.16 -6.39 -5.86
CA GLN A 33 -10.05 -5.68 -7.14
C GLN A 33 -11.42 -5.66 -7.82
N LEU A 34 -11.85 -4.46 -8.20
CA LEU A 34 -13.08 -4.24 -8.94
C LEU A 34 -12.73 -3.76 -10.35
N GLN A 35 -13.27 -4.44 -11.35
CA GLN A 35 -13.30 -3.97 -12.73
C GLN A 35 -14.59 -3.19 -12.93
N LEU A 36 -14.47 -1.98 -13.40
CA LEU A 36 -15.56 -1.02 -13.53
C LEU A 36 -15.72 -0.57 -14.98
N GLU A 37 -16.96 -0.33 -15.38
CA GLU A 37 -17.29 0.19 -16.70
C GLU A 37 -18.38 1.27 -16.57
N PRO A 38 -18.23 2.46 -17.18
CA PRO A 38 -19.29 3.44 -17.22
C PRO A 38 -20.36 3.05 -18.27
N PRO A 39 -21.66 3.12 -17.96
CA PRO A 39 -22.73 2.78 -18.92
C PRO A 39 -22.84 3.80 -20.06
N ARG A 40 -22.29 4.98 -19.88
CA ARG A 40 -22.21 6.08 -20.85
C ARG A 40 -20.93 6.87 -20.65
N ALA A 41 -20.52 7.61 -21.68
CA ALA A 41 -19.38 8.52 -21.54
C ALA A 41 -19.68 9.55 -20.43
N VAL A 42 -18.72 9.72 -19.52
CA VAL A 42 -18.85 10.63 -18.37
C VAL A 42 -17.53 11.30 -18.09
N GLU A 43 -17.59 12.57 -17.74
CA GLU A 43 -16.45 13.30 -17.19
C GLU A 43 -16.62 13.46 -15.70
N MET A 44 -15.58 13.20 -14.95
CA MET A 44 -15.55 13.39 -13.51
C MET A 44 -14.38 14.28 -13.09
N ALA A 45 -14.49 14.92 -11.94
CA ALA A 45 -13.37 15.67 -11.40
C ALA A 45 -12.19 14.75 -11.11
N ALA A 46 -10.98 15.15 -11.50
CA ALA A 46 -9.74 14.39 -11.25
C ALA A 46 -9.44 14.21 -9.76
N GLY A 47 -10.06 15.02 -8.88
CA GLY A 47 -9.93 14.94 -7.44
C GLY A 47 -10.80 13.83 -6.84
N GLY A 48 -10.22 12.63 -6.68
CA GLY A 48 -10.99 11.47 -6.22
C GLY A 48 -10.71 10.99 -4.80
N GLY A 49 -9.68 11.50 -4.12
CA GLY A 49 -9.21 10.89 -2.88
C GLY A 49 -10.26 10.79 -1.76
N GLN A 50 -10.98 11.88 -1.49
CA GLN A 50 -12.06 11.87 -0.49
C GLN A 50 -13.26 11.04 -0.97
N ARG A 51 -13.61 11.13 -2.25
CA ARG A 51 -14.73 10.38 -2.85
C ARG A 51 -14.46 8.88 -2.87
N LEU A 52 -13.22 8.48 -3.13
CA LEU A 52 -12.79 7.07 -3.05
C LEU A 52 -12.90 6.54 -1.63
N ASN A 53 -12.47 7.33 -0.65
CA ASN A 53 -12.63 6.98 0.76
C ASN A 53 -14.11 6.93 1.17
N ALA A 54 -14.92 7.87 0.70
CA ALA A 54 -16.35 7.89 0.96
C ALA A 54 -17.03 6.65 0.34
N LEU A 55 -16.71 6.32 -0.91
CA LEU A 55 -17.23 5.12 -1.57
C LEU A 55 -16.93 3.85 -0.76
N PHE A 56 -15.70 3.69 -0.27
CA PHE A 56 -15.34 2.55 0.58
C PHE A 56 -16.17 2.50 1.86
N LEU A 57 -16.28 3.63 2.56
CA LEU A 57 -17.04 3.72 3.80
C LEU A 57 -18.55 3.55 3.58
N ASP A 58 -19.09 3.97 2.42
CA ASP A 58 -20.48 3.74 2.05
C ASP A 58 -20.78 2.25 1.82
N LEU A 59 -19.87 1.53 1.15
CA LEU A 59 -19.99 0.08 0.97
C LEU A 59 -19.97 -0.66 2.32
N VAL A 60 -19.11 -0.24 3.25
CA VAL A 60 -19.10 -0.78 4.62
C VAL A 60 -20.38 -0.41 5.36
N ARG A 61 -20.84 0.85 5.24
CA ARG A 61 -22.01 1.35 5.95
C ARG A 61 -23.31 0.61 5.60
N GLU A 62 -23.45 0.20 4.36
CA GLU A 62 -24.61 -0.55 3.91
C GLU A 62 -24.69 -1.94 4.58
N ALA A 63 -23.54 -2.55 4.88
CA ALA A 63 -23.45 -3.82 5.58
C ALA A 63 -23.41 -3.67 7.10
N ASP A 64 -22.66 -2.67 7.59
CA ASP A 64 -22.50 -2.35 9.03
C ASP A 64 -22.22 -0.85 9.22
N GLY A 65 -23.26 -0.11 9.60
CA GLY A 65 -23.17 1.33 9.85
C GLY A 65 -22.28 1.69 11.06
N ALA A 66 -22.26 0.84 12.09
CA ALA A 66 -21.45 1.10 13.29
C ALA A 66 -19.94 0.92 12.99
N LEU A 67 -19.58 -0.12 12.24
CA LEU A 67 -18.21 -0.31 11.79
C LEU A 67 -17.75 0.85 10.89
N SER A 68 -18.59 1.28 9.95
CA SER A 68 -18.27 2.41 9.08
C SER A 68 -17.99 3.69 9.87
N ALA A 69 -18.81 4.01 10.88
CA ALA A 69 -18.61 5.16 11.76
C ALA A 69 -17.28 5.05 12.55
N ARG A 70 -16.98 3.88 13.13
CA ARG A 70 -15.70 3.64 13.82
C ARG A 70 -14.51 3.85 12.89
N LEU A 71 -14.57 3.31 11.67
CA LEU A 71 -13.52 3.48 10.66
C LEU A 71 -13.37 4.95 10.23
N HIS A 72 -14.48 5.70 10.15
CA HIS A 72 -14.45 7.12 9.80
C HIS A 72 -13.69 7.93 10.87
N ASP A 73 -13.98 7.72 12.15
CA ASP A 73 -13.43 8.47 13.28
C ASP A 73 -12.02 8.02 13.68
N MET A 74 -11.60 6.83 13.24
CA MET A 74 -10.30 6.26 13.59
C MET A 74 -9.16 7.14 13.09
N ARG A 75 -8.16 7.35 13.96
CA ARG A 75 -6.89 8.00 13.59
C ARG A 75 -6.01 7.04 12.77
N ALA A 76 -5.16 7.61 11.92
CA ALA A 76 -4.20 6.83 11.14
C ALA A 76 -3.13 6.13 12.04
N PRO A 77 -2.70 4.93 11.68
CA PRO A 77 -3.03 4.19 10.46
C PRO A 77 -4.42 3.55 10.54
N LYS A 78 -5.20 3.70 9.48
CA LYS A 78 -6.50 3.00 9.36
C LYS A 78 -6.28 1.59 8.81
N PRO A 79 -7.13 0.61 9.17
CA PRO A 79 -6.93 -0.79 8.78
C PRO A 79 -7.44 -1.07 7.36
N TYR A 80 -7.36 -0.12 6.46
CA TYR A 80 -7.69 -0.28 5.05
C TYR A 80 -6.98 0.73 4.17
N THR A 81 -6.86 0.38 2.89
CA THR A 81 -6.40 1.33 1.87
C THR A 81 -7.34 1.35 0.66
N VAL A 82 -7.30 2.43 -0.08
CA VAL A 82 -8.08 2.62 -1.30
C VAL A 82 -7.14 3.12 -2.40
N SER A 83 -7.15 2.47 -3.57
CA SER A 83 -6.36 2.93 -4.72
C SER A 83 -7.03 4.13 -5.40
N PRO A 84 -6.31 4.92 -6.20
CA PRO A 84 -6.96 5.76 -7.19
C PRO A 84 -7.68 4.88 -8.23
N LEU A 85 -8.67 5.46 -8.92
CA LEU A 85 -9.21 4.84 -10.12
C LEU A 85 -8.08 4.74 -11.16
N SER A 86 -7.95 3.60 -11.80
CA SER A 86 -6.94 3.34 -12.82
C SER A 86 -7.57 2.73 -14.07
N GLY A 87 -6.85 2.69 -15.18
CA GLY A 87 -7.35 2.18 -16.45
C GLY A 87 -7.16 3.21 -17.58
N ASP A 88 -7.99 3.14 -18.59
CA ASP A 88 -7.92 3.97 -19.80
C ASP A 88 -8.54 5.37 -19.56
N LEU A 89 -8.01 6.08 -18.56
CA LEU A 89 -8.45 7.42 -18.18
C LEU A 89 -7.94 8.44 -19.20
N GLN A 90 -8.83 9.29 -19.69
CA GLN A 90 -8.50 10.35 -20.61
C GLN A 90 -8.52 11.71 -19.90
N ALA A 91 -7.51 12.53 -20.19
CA ALA A 91 -7.53 13.91 -19.71
C ALA A 91 -8.63 14.69 -20.45
N ALA A 92 -9.48 15.37 -19.68
CA ALA A 92 -10.53 16.23 -20.18
C ALA A 92 -10.29 17.69 -19.78
N ALA A 93 -11.03 18.61 -20.37
CA ALA A 93 -10.89 20.04 -20.09
C ALA A 93 -11.07 20.36 -18.60
N GLY A 94 -10.40 21.39 -18.11
CA GLY A 94 -10.50 21.83 -16.72
C GLY A 94 -9.93 20.84 -15.68
N GLY A 95 -9.02 19.95 -16.08
CA GLY A 95 -8.43 18.96 -15.17
C GLY A 95 -9.41 17.86 -14.77
N ARG A 96 -10.40 17.57 -15.60
CA ARG A 96 -11.34 16.47 -15.44
C ARG A 96 -10.79 15.19 -16.07
N LEU A 97 -11.43 14.08 -15.79
CA LEU A 97 -11.15 12.76 -16.35
C LEU A 97 -12.34 12.29 -17.16
N GLY A 98 -12.08 11.90 -18.39
CA GLY A 98 -13.03 11.23 -19.24
C GLY A 98 -12.99 9.72 -19.08
N LEU A 99 -14.17 9.11 -18.95
CA LEU A 99 -14.39 7.68 -18.95
C LEU A 99 -15.35 7.34 -20.08
N SER A 100 -15.07 6.27 -20.82
CA SER A 100 -15.83 5.86 -22.00
C SER A 100 -16.41 4.46 -21.85
N PRO A 101 -17.62 4.18 -22.37
CA PRO A 101 -18.18 2.84 -22.44
C PRO A 101 -17.26 1.89 -23.21
N GLY A 102 -17.29 0.60 -22.84
CA GLY A 102 -16.43 -0.41 -23.45
C GLY A 102 -14.97 -0.34 -23.02
N LYS A 103 -14.62 0.58 -22.12
CA LYS A 103 -13.31 0.68 -21.47
C LYS A 103 -13.40 0.22 -20.03
N HIS A 104 -12.34 -0.44 -19.59
CA HIS A 104 -12.29 -0.98 -18.23
C HIS A 104 -11.44 -0.10 -17.32
N TYR A 105 -11.96 0.09 -16.11
CA TYR A 105 -11.32 0.84 -15.04
C TYR A 105 -11.21 -0.04 -13.81
N TRP A 106 -10.24 0.21 -12.95
CA TRP A 106 -10.01 -0.63 -11.78
C TRP A 106 -9.92 0.21 -10.52
N LEU A 107 -10.54 -0.33 -9.48
CA LEU A 107 -10.33 0.09 -8.09
C LEU A 107 -9.78 -1.09 -7.30
N ARG A 108 -8.89 -0.78 -6.37
CA ARG A 108 -8.32 -1.73 -5.45
C ARG A 108 -8.57 -1.28 -4.03
N PHE A 109 -9.08 -2.17 -3.20
CA PHE A 109 -9.20 -2.00 -1.76
C PHE A 109 -8.33 -3.04 -1.06
N THR A 110 -7.74 -2.68 0.08
CA THR A 110 -7.11 -3.65 0.98
C THR A 110 -7.62 -3.44 2.39
N MET A 111 -7.75 -4.53 3.13
CA MET A 111 -8.22 -4.55 4.49
C MET A 111 -7.27 -5.34 5.36
N LEU A 112 -7.08 -4.91 6.62
CA LEU A 112 -6.07 -5.41 7.54
C LEU A 112 -6.66 -5.73 8.93
N ASP A 113 -7.97 -5.79 9.03
CA ASP A 113 -8.71 -6.04 10.27
C ASP A 113 -9.69 -7.19 10.05
N ASP A 114 -9.76 -8.14 10.99
CA ASP A 114 -10.54 -9.37 10.86
C ASP A 114 -12.04 -9.11 10.70
N GLU A 115 -12.59 -8.16 11.48
CA GLU A 115 -14.00 -7.81 11.40
C GLU A 115 -14.33 -7.24 10.03
N LEU A 116 -13.48 -6.34 9.55
CA LEU A 116 -13.63 -5.70 8.24
C LEU A 116 -13.46 -6.70 7.09
N VAL A 117 -12.49 -7.62 7.19
CA VAL A 117 -12.26 -8.67 6.18
C VAL A 117 -13.46 -9.59 6.09
N ARG A 118 -13.99 -10.08 7.23
CA ARG A 118 -15.17 -10.94 7.25
C ARG A 118 -16.41 -10.24 6.68
N LEU A 119 -16.64 -8.98 7.09
CA LEU A 119 -17.76 -8.21 6.55
C LEU A 119 -17.71 -8.11 5.02
N TRP A 120 -16.51 -7.83 4.48
CA TRP A 120 -16.34 -7.72 3.04
C TRP A 120 -16.53 -9.06 2.34
N ASP A 121 -15.96 -10.13 2.85
CA ASP A 121 -16.01 -11.46 2.23
C ASP A 121 -17.42 -12.04 2.26
N GLU A 122 -18.14 -11.88 3.38
CA GLU A 122 -19.44 -12.50 3.64
C GLU A 122 -20.63 -11.65 3.17
N ALA A 123 -20.54 -10.31 3.28
CA ALA A 123 -21.69 -9.42 3.02
C ALA A 123 -21.53 -8.50 1.81
N VAL A 124 -20.32 -7.98 1.55
CA VAL A 124 -20.12 -6.98 0.49
C VAL A 124 -19.81 -7.63 -0.85
N MET A 125 -18.88 -8.60 -0.89
CA MET A 125 -18.44 -9.25 -2.13
C MET A 125 -19.53 -10.01 -2.87
N PRO A 126 -20.44 -10.77 -2.22
CA PRO A 126 -21.47 -11.54 -2.92
C PRO A 126 -22.39 -10.69 -3.81
N GLY A 127 -22.67 -9.45 -3.42
CA GLY A 127 -23.53 -8.53 -4.18
C GLY A 127 -22.78 -7.57 -5.11
N MET A 128 -21.47 -7.74 -5.31
CA MET A 128 -20.65 -6.73 -5.97
C MET A 128 -20.78 -6.74 -7.49
N LYS A 129 -20.83 -7.91 -8.14
CA LYS A 129 -20.96 -7.99 -9.60
C LYS A 129 -22.29 -7.44 -10.09
N GLY A 130 -22.28 -6.58 -11.08
CA GLY A 130 -23.45 -5.90 -11.63
C GLY A 130 -23.91 -4.67 -10.83
N ARG A 131 -23.31 -4.42 -9.67
CA ARG A 131 -23.63 -3.27 -8.83
C ARG A 131 -23.20 -1.97 -9.49
N VAL A 132 -23.98 -0.90 -9.32
CA VAL A 132 -23.63 0.45 -9.74
C VAL A 132 -22.97 1.16 -8.57
N LEU A 133 -21.73 1.58 -8.76
CA LEU A 133 -20.97 2.40 -7.80
C LEU A 133 -20.97 3.86 -8.25
N ARG A 134 -21.20 4.77 -7.30
CA ARG A 134 -21.14 6.22 -7.57
C ARG A 134 -19.82 6.80 -7.09
N LEU A 135 -19.04 7.33 -8.01
CA LEU A 135 -17.80 8.04 -7.72
C LEU A 135 -17.91 9.50 -8.17
N GLY A 136 -18.42 10.33 -7.28
CA GLY A 136 -18.78 11.70 -7.60
C GLY A 136 -19.93 11.75 -8.61
N GLU A 137 -19.67 12.30 -9.80
CA GLU A 137 -20.64 12.43 -10.90
C GLU A 137 -20.74 11.16 -11.76
N ALA A 138 -19.76 10.24 -11.63
CA ALA A 138 -19.69 9.04 -12.43
C ALA A 138 -20.45 7.88 -11.78
N GLU A 139 -21.30 7.22 -12.56
CA GLU A 139 -21.87 5.92 -12.26
C GLU A 139 -21.06 4.86 -12.99
N LEU A 140 -20.60 3.85 -12.26
CA LEU A 140 -19.72 2.79 -12.77
C LEU A 140 -20.32 1.43 -12.42
N VAL A 141 -20.53 0.60 -13.41
CA VAL A 141 -21.02 -0.76 -13.20
C VAL A 141 -19.85 -1.68 -12.90
N VAL A 142 -19.98 -2.52 -11.90
CA VAL A 142 -18.96 -3.54 -11.58
C VAL A 142 -19.12 -4.71 -12.53
N GLY A 143 -18.24 -4.82 -13.52
CA GLY A 143 -18.19 -5.94 -14.48
C GLY A 143 -17.64 -7.21 -13.84
N ALA A 144 -16.55 -7.07 -13.07
CA ALA A 144 -15.96 -8.17 -12.32
C ALA A 144 -15.45 -7.70 -10.96
N ALA A 145 -15.53 -8.61 -9.99
CA ALA A 145 -14.98 -8.41 -8.65
C ALA A 145 -14.19 -9.64 -8.23
N SER A 146 -13.00 -9.44 -7.67
CA SER A 146 -12.20 -10.52 -7.10
C SER A 146 -11.71 -10.12 -5.71
N GLY A 147 -11.80 -11.07 -4.77
CA GLY A 147 -11.28 -10.94 -3.42
C GLY A 147 -10.24 -12.02 -3.14
N LYS A 148 -9.16 -11.66 -2.46
CA LYS A 148 -8.15 -12.60 -1.98
C LYS A 148 -7.88 -12.36 -0.51
N VAL A 149 -8.22 -13.33 0.31
CA VAL A 149 -7.90 -13.34 1.74
C VAL A 149 -6.54 -14.03 1.93
N THR A 150 -5.71 -13.47 2.79
CA THR A 150 -4.39 -13.96 3.16
C THR A 150 -4.24 -13.84 4.68
N LYS A 151 -3.70 -14.85 5.35
CA LYS A 151 -3.38 -14.74 6.78
C LYS A 151 -2.07 -13.99 6.96
N ALA A 152 -2.03 -13.02 7.85
CA ALA A 152 -0.78 -12.33 8.21
C ALA A 152 0.27 -13.30 8.79
N ASP A 153 -0.18 -14.38 9.44
CA ASP A 153 0.67 -15.50 9.87
C ASP A 153 1.43 -16.17 8.74
N ASP A 154 0.79 -16.36 7.58
CA ASP A 154 1.44 -16.99 6.43
C ASP A 154 2.56 -16.11 5.89
N LEU A 155 2.33 -14.80 5.82
CA LEU A 155 3.35 -13.81 5.48
C LEU A 155 4.52 -13.84 6.48
N TYR A 156 4.20 -13.85 7.77
CA TYR A 156 5.19 -13.91 8.84
C TYR A 156 6.01 -15.21 8.76
N ARG A 157 5.33 -16.35 8.65
CA ARG A 157 6.00 -17.65 8.55
C ARG A 157 6.90 -17.74 7.33
N GLU A 158 6.44 -17.24 6.19
CA GLU A 158 7.21 -17.25 4.94
C GLU A 158 8.46 -16.38 5.03
N CYS A 159 8.33 -15.16 5.54
CA CYS A 159 9.43 -14.20 5.58
C CYS A 159 10.39 -14.41 6.73
N VAL A 160 9.88 -14.82 7.90
CA VAL A 160 10.66 -14.85 9.15
C VAL A 160 11.04 -16.26 9.55
N VAL A 161 10.11 -17.22 9.50
CA VAL A 161 10.33 -18.56 10.06
C VAL A 161 10.98 -19.50 9.06
N ARG A 162 10.43 -19.59 7.84
CA ARG A 162 10.84 -20.57 6.82
C ARG A 162 12.06 -20.15 6.03
N ARG A 163 12.31 -18.87 5.89
CA ARG A 163 13.39 -18.36 5.07
C ARG A 163 14.73 -18.46 5.79
N LYS A 164 15.59 -19.34 5.31
CA LYS A 164 16.95 -19.51 5.85
C LYS A 164 17.83 -18.31 5.57
N GLU A 165 17.83 -17.83 4.33
CA GLU A 165 18.61 -16.67 3.89
C GLU A 165 17.67 -15.58 3.39
N PRO A 166 17.58 -14.41 4.06
CA PRO A 166 16.77 -13.31 3.57
C PRO A 166 17.44 -12.70 2.33
N PRO A 167 16.64 -12.24 1.35
CA PRO A 167 17.21 -11.57 0.18
C PRO A 167 17.89 -10.27 0.60
N ARG A 168 19.05 -10.01 0.03
CA ARG A 168 19.80 -8.76 0.24
C ARG A 168 19.24 -7.58 -0.56
N LYS A 169 18.32 -7.83 -1.49
CA LYS A 169 17.69 -6.81 -2.32
C LYS A 169 16.19 -6.86 -2.20
N LEU A 170 15.59 -5.70 -1.99
CA LEU A 170 14.16 -5.51 -1.92
C LEU A 170 13.75 -4.44 -2.92
N THR A 171 12.77 -4.73 -3.78
CA THR A 171 12.25 -3.75 -4.73
C THR A 171 10.82 -3.41 -4.38
N LEU A 172 10.53 -2.11 -4.29
CA LEU A 172 9.19 -1.58 -4.15
C LEU A 172 8.81 -0.80 -5.42
N ARG A 173 7.63 -1.07 -5.93
CA ARG A 173 7.00 -0.30 -6.99
C ARG A 173 5.88 0.55 -6.40
N PHE A 174 6.03 1.85 -6.49
CA PHE A 174 5.04 2.84 -6.07
C PHE A 174 4.04 3.02 -7.22
N LEU A 175 2.83 2.52 -7.02
CA LEU A 175 1.77 2.49 -8.03
C LEU A 175 0.95 3.77 -8.06
N SER A 176 0.86 4.46 -6.93
CA SER A 176 0.17 5.75 -6.82
C SER A 176 1.07 6.78 -6.11
N PRO A 177 0.76 8.08 -6.23
CA PRO A 177 1.56 9.12 -5.60
C PRO A 177 1.81 8.81 -4.13
N THR A 178 3.06 8.68 -3.75
CA THR A 178 3.49 8.34 -2.40
C THR A 178 4.33 9.47 -1.82
N ALA A 179 4.00 9.91 -0.63
CA ALA A 179 4.75 10.90 0.12
C ALA A 179 4.74 10.55 1.61
N PHE A 180 5.77 10.96 2.30
CA PHE A 180 5.97 10.70 3.72
C PHE A 180 5.94 12.01 4.50
N ARG A 181 5.58 11.97 5.79
CA ARG A 181 5.70 13.12 6.68
C ARG A 181 7.01 13.02 7.45
N SER A 182 7.80 14.08 7.37
CA SER A 182 9.06 14.21 8.12
C SER A 182 9.28 15.66 8.53
N GLY A 183 9.46 15.94 9.81
CA GLY A 183 9.70 17.29 10.31
C GLY A 183 8.58 18.30 9.92
N GLY A 184 7.30 17.87 9.91
CA GLY A 184 6.17 18.73 9.54
C GLY A 184 6.02 18.96 8.02
N ARG A 185 6.93 18.46 7.19
CA ARG A 185 6.95 18.64 5.73
C ARG A 185 6.67 17.33 5.00
N ASN A 186 6.28 17.41 3.73
CA ASN A 186 6.16 16.26 2.86
C ASN A 186 7.54 15.92 2.26
N MET A 187 7.98 14.67 2.46
CA MET A 187 9.16 14.11 1.84
C MET A 187 8.72 13.19 0.70
N LEU A 188 9.20 13.46 -0.50
CA LEU A 188 8.82 12.70 -1.69
C LEU A 188 9.73 11.48 -1.91
N PHE A 189 11.05 11.64 -1.71
CA PHE A 189 11.98 10.54 -1.92
C PHE A 189 11.76 9.43 -0.86
N PRO A 190 11.63 8.16 -1.28
CA PRO A 190 11.33 7.05 -0.38
C PRO A 190 12.59 6.60 0.37
N LEU A 191 13.05 7.43 1.30
CA LEU A 191 14.19 7.12 2.17
C LEU A 191 13.91 5.85 3.00
N PRO A 192 14.90 4.96 3.19
CA PRO A 192 14.73 3.73 3.98
C PRO A 192 14.04 3.98 5.32
N ARG A 193 14.52 4.94 6.10
CA ARG A 193 13.92 5.31 7.37
C ARG A 193 12.41 5.53 7.27
N LEU A 194 11.95 6.29 6.29
CA LEU A 194 10.53 6.67 6.14
C LEU A 194 9.68 5.51 5.64
N VAL A 195 10.20 4.71 4.72
CA VAL A 195 9.53 3.53 4.17
C VAL A 195 9.26 2.52 5.26
N TRP A 196 10.30 2.09 5.99
CA TRP A 196 10.14 1.06 7.01
C TRP A 196 9.48 1.57 8.29
N GLN A 197 9.63 2.85 8.63
CA GLN A 197 8.84 3.48 9.69
C GLN A 197 7.34 3.43 9.38
N SER A 198 6.96 3.74 8.12
CA SER A 198 5.56 3.71 7.69
C SER A 198 5.00 2.29 7.74
N ALA A 199 5.74 1.31 7.20
CA ALA A 199 5.32 -0.09 7.19
C ALA A 199 5.24 -0.67 8.60
N ASN A 200 6.23 -0.42 9.47
CA ASN A 200 6.25 -0.90 10.85
C ASN A 200 5.08 -0.33 11.66
N ARG A 201 4.79 0.96 11.51
CA ARG A 201 3.65 1.58 12.21
C ARG A 201 2.32 0.91 11.82
N ALA A 202 2.12 0.59 10.55
CA ALA A 202 0.92 -0.11 10.10
C ALA A 202 0.91 -1.57 10.58
N TRP A 203 2.05 -2.26 10.54
CA TRP A 203 2.19 -3.62 11.04
C TRP A 203 1.87 -3.73 12.53
N SER A 204 2.48 -2.87 13.37
CA SER A 204 2.26 -2.86 14.82
C SER A 204 0.81 -2.56 15.21
N ALA A 205 0.08 -1.81 14.37
CA ALA A 205 -1.32 -1.49 14.62
C ALA A 205 -2.26 -2.70 14.43
N VAL A 206 -1.91 -3.64 13.54
CA VAL A 206 -2.78 -4.79 13.19
C VAL A 206 -2.27 -6.11 13.76
N SER A 207 -0.96 -6.36 13.79
CA SER A 207 -0.39 -7.66 14.17
C SER A 207 -0.09 -7.80 15.65
N ARG A 208 -0.09 -6.72 16.43
CA ARG A 208 0.38 -6.68 17.82
C ARG A 208 1.84 -7.16 18.02
N ILE A 209 2.58 -7.35 16.92
CA ILE A 209 4.03 -7.60 16.96
C ILE A 209 4.72 -6.27 16.69
N ASP A 210 5.50 -5.81 17.65
CA ASP A 210 6.31 -4.61 17.50
C ASP A 210 7.79 -5.01 17.28
N PHE A 211 8.38 -4.54 16.21
CA PHE A 211 9.80 -4.70 15.94
C PHE A 211 10.68 -3.68 16.66
N GLY A 212 10.08 -2.86 17.50
CA GLY A 212 10.75 -1.82 18.27
C GLY A 212 10.73 -0.46 17.62
N GLY A 213 10.72 0.56 18.49
CA GLY A 213 10.67 1.97 18.04
C GLY A 213 11.89 2.41 17.24
N ASP A 214 13.01 1.70 17.35
CA ASP A 214 14.30 2.02 16.69
C ASP A 214 14.41 1.43 15.27
N LEU A 215 13.44 0.64 14.80
CA LEU A 215 13.53 -0.01 13.50
C LEU A 215 13.79 0.98 12.34
N HIS A 216 13.23 2.17 12.43
CA HIS A 216 13.44 3.21 11.41
C HIS A 216 14.88 3.73 11.38
N ARG A 217 15.55 3.80 12.54
CA ARG A 217 16.97 4.17 12.63
C ARG A 217 17.85 3.05 12.07
N LEU A 218 17.53 1.79 12.43
CA LEU A 218 18.22 0.63 11.88
C LEU A 218 18.04 0.54 10.35
N ALA A 219 16.87 0.91 9.84
CA ALA A 219 16.66 0.98 8.39
C ALA A 219 17.51 2.08 7.72
N GLU A 220 17.77 3.19 8.40
CA GLU A 220 18.65 4.25 7.90
C GLU A 220 20.13 3.83 7.89
N GLU A 221 20.54 3.03 8.87
CA GLU A 221 21.92 2.54 9.03
C GLU A 221 22.21 1.34 8.10
N ASP A 222 21.25 0.45 7.90
CA ASP A 222 21.45 -0.86 7.27
C ASP A 222 20.92 -0.96 5.83
N ILE A 223 20.16 0.01 5.36
CA ILE A 223 19.54 -0.04 4.04
C ILE A 223 19.98 1.13 3.16
N GLN A 224 20.40 0.81 1.95
CA GLN A 224 20.72 1.80 0.93
C GLN A 224 19.73 1.69 -0.25
N ALA A 225 19.23 2.83 -0.74
CA ALA A 225 18.56 2.88 -2.03
C ALA A 225 19.62 2.68 -3.13
N SER A 226 19.65 1.48 -3.71
CA SER A 226 20.71 1.06 -4.65
C SER A 226 20.41 1.40 -6.09
N ARG A 227 19.12 1.41 -6.44
CA ARG A 227 18.65 1.74 -7.79
C ARG A 227 17.24 2.32 -7.74
N PHE A 228 16.95 3.31 -8.56
CA PHE A 228 15.60 3.84 -8.65
C PHE A 228 15.28 4.39 -10.05
N ALA A 229 14.00 4.33 -10.40
CA ALA A 229 13.38 5.01 -11.53
C ALA A 229 12.08 5.61 -11.00
N LEU A 230 12.15 6.87 -10.61
CA LEU A 230 11.08 7.58 -9.93
C LEU A 230 10.69 8.83 -10.69
N SER A 231 9.41 9.14 -10.70
CA SER A 231 8.87 10.41 -11.17
C SER A 231 7.87 10.95 -10.17
N THR A 232 7.56 12.24 -10.24
CA THR A 232 6.53 12.84 -9.41
C THR A 232 5.20 12.86 -10.15
N ARG A 233 4.11 12.67 -9.40
CA ARG A 233 2.75 12.81 -9.88
C ARG A 233 1.92 13.57 -8.85
N ILE A 234 0.90 14.24 -9.35
CA ILE A 234 -0.05 15.00 -8.53
C ILE A 234 -1.31 14.17 -8.38
N LEU A 235 -1.80 14.05 -7.15
CA LEU A 235 -3.16 13.60 -6.88
C LEU A 235 -3.98 14.80 -6.41
N HIS A 236 -5.10 15.03 -7.09
CA HIS A 236 -6.01 16.11 -6.77
C HIS A 236 -7.00 15.67 -5.66
N PHE A 237 -7.30 16.57 -4.76
CA PHE A 237 -8.33 16.50 -3.75
C PHE A 237 -9.24 17.69 -3.92
N ASP A 238 -10.46 17.64 -3.40
CA ASP A 238 -11.46 18.71 -3.64
C ASP A 238 -10.94 20.12 -3.33
N ARG A 239 -10.09 20.27 -2.31
CA ARG A 239 -9.55 21.59 -1.88
C ARG A 239 -8.03 21.67 -1.86
N SER A 240 -7.32 20.66 -2.34
CA SER A 240 -5.85 20.62 -2.27
C SER A 240 -5.26 19.71 -3.32
N ARG A 241 -3.96 19.83 -3.53
CA ARG A 241 -3.17 18.92 -4.38
C ARG A 241 -2.08 18.30 -3.53
N GLN A 242 -1.80 17.03 -3.76
CA GLN A 242 -0.69 16.33 -3.12
C GLN A 242 0.26 15.81 -4.20
N VAL A 243 1.51 16.13 -4.06
CA VAL A 243 2.57 15.56 -4.89
C VAL A 243 3.10 14.31 -4.21
N GLY A 244 3.39 13.30 -4.96
CA GLY A 244 4.04 12.08 -4.48
C GLY A 244 4.88 11.44 -5.58
N VAL A 245 5.73 10.49 -5.21
CA VAL A 245 6.51 9.70 -6.16
C VAL A 245 5.72 8.49 -6.64
N VAL A 246 5.96 8.12 -7.89
CA VAL A 246 5.60 6.85 -8.51
C VAL A 246 6.83 6.26 -9.17
N GLY A 247 6.81 4.94 -9.43
CA GLY A 247 7.94 4.25 -10.07
C GLY A 247 8.52 3.16 -9.19
N ARG A 248 9.81 2.86 -9.35
CA ARG A 248 10.48 1.75 -8.64
C ARG A 248 11.68 2.23 -7.86
N CYS A 249 11.89 1.63 -6.68
CA CYS A 249 13.09 1.80 -5.89
C CYS A 249 13.57 0.43 -5.40
N GLU A 250 14.83 0.11 -5.65
CA GLU A 250 15.51 -1.07 -5.13
C GLU A 250 16.34 -0.65 -3.92
N TYR A 251 16.27 -1.46 -2.89
CA TYR A 251 16.98 -1.29 -1.63
C TYR A 251 17.94 -2.46 -1.42
N MET A 252 19.18 -2.14 -1.05
CA MET A 252 20.20 -3.09 -0.66
C MET A 252 20.28 -3.13 0.87
N LEU A 253 20.19 -4.33 1.45
CA LEU A 253 20.42 -4.59 2.87
C LEU A 253 21.91 -4.81 3.07
N CYS A 254 22.57 -3.91 3.79
CA CYS A 254 24.03 -3.84 3.90
C CYS A 254 24.59 -4.51 5.15
N GLY A 255 23.79 -4.64 6.21
CA GLY A 255 24.20 -5.25 7.47
C GLY A 255 24.33 -6.77 7.41
N GLU A 256 24.68 -7.36 8.54
CA GLU A 256 24.85 -8.80 8.71
C GLU A 256 23.75 -9.44 9.56
N ASP A 257 22.79 -8.65 10.07
CA ASP A 257 21.72 -9.15 10.92
C ASP A 257 20.57 -9.71 10.07
N ASP A 258 20.60 -11.02 9.87
CA ASP A 258 19.58 -11.74 9.11
C ASP A 258 18.18 -11.61 9.69
N ASP A 259 18.01 -11.46 11.01
CA ASP A 259 16.69 -11.30 11.62
C ASP A 259 16.13 -9.92 11.32
N LEU A 260 16.98 -8.90 11.30
CA LEU A 260 16.62 -7.56 10.83
C LEU A 260 16.22 -7.56 9.36
N HIS A 261 16.97 -8.28 8.51
CA HIS A 261 16.63 -8.41 7.09
C HIS A 261 15.31 -9.15 6.86
N ARG A 262 14.99 -10.18 7.67
CA ARG A 262 13.69 -10.84 7.65
C ARG A 262 12.55 -9.90 8.01
N ALA A 263 12.74 -9.04 9.03
CA ALA A 263 11.77 -8.02 9.40
C ALA A 263 11.54 -7.02 8.27
N PHE A 264 12.58 -6.51 7.65
CA PHE A 264 12.48 -5.60 6.51
C PHE A 264 11.78 -6.25 5.33
N HIS A 265 12.07 -7.52 5.05
CA HIS A 265 11.39 -8.27 3.99
C HIS A 265 9.91 -8.47 4.27
N LEU A 266 9.54 -8.83 5.50
CA LEU A 266 8.14 -8.96 5.92
C LEU A 266 7.40 -7.64 5.74
N LEU A 267 7.96 -6.54 6.24
CA LEU A 267 7.34 -5.22 6.16
C LEU A 267 7.21 -4.72 4.72
N ALA A 268 8.19 -5.02 3.86
CA ALA A 268 8.11 -4.70 2.44
C ALA A 268 6.95 -5.46 1.76
N ARG A 269 6.76 -6.73 2.05
CA ARG A 269 5.61 -7.51 1.54
C ARG A 269 4.28 -7.07 2.14
N PHE A 270 4.26 -6.81 3.43
CA PHE A 270 3.06 -6.32 4.11
C PHE A 270 2.60 -4.96 3.57
N SER A 271 3.53 -4.14 3.09
CA SER A 271 3.20 -2.83 2.51
C SER A 271 2.29 -2.91 1.28
N GLU A 272 2.19 -4.06 0.62
CA GLU A 272 1.21 -4.28 -0.44
C GLU A 272 -0.23 -4.15 0.05
N PHE A 273 -0.47 -4.46 1.31
CA PHE A 273 -1.78 -4.33 1.94
C PHE A 273 -1.93 -2.99 2.67
N SER A 274 -0.93 -2.58 3.44
CA SER A 274 -1.02 -1.36 4.26
C SER A 274 -0.82 -0.07 3.47
N GLY A 275 -0.25 -0.16 2.27
CA GLY A 275 0.30 1.00 1.59
C GLY A 275 1.47 1.62 2.36
N LEU A 276 2.06 2.67 1.81
CA LEU A 276 3.17 3.42 2.39
C LEU A 276 2.91 4.92 2.41
N GLY A 277 3.36 5.57 3.47
CA GLY A 277 3.30 7.03 3.59
C GLY A 277 1.94 7.55 4.06
N MET A 278 1.51 8.67 3.50
CA MET A 278 0.32 9.38 3.93
C MET A 278 -0.89 9.16 3.01
N LYS A 279 -2.11 9.34 3.56
CA LYS A 279 -3.38 9.32 2.81
C LYS A 279 -3.63 8.01 2.02
N THR A 280 -3.22 6.86 2.57
CA THR A 280 -3.38 5.55 1.95
C THR A 280 -4.86 5.14 1.76
N THR A 281 -5.77 5.70 2.53
CA THR A 281 -7.22 5.54 2.36
C THR A 281 -7.83 6.47 1.30
N MET A 282 -7.01 7.32 0.69
CA MET A 282 -7.46 8.37 -0.24
C MET A 282 -6.70 8.31 -1.57
N GLY A 283 -6.26 7.14 -2.00
CA GLY A 283 -5.63 6.94 -3.30
C GLY A 283 -4.11 7.09 -3.31
N MET A 284 -3.46 7.50 -2.23
CA MET A 284 -2.01 7.58 -2.17
C MET A 284 -1.38 6.29 -1.61
N GLY A 285 -0.08 6.12 -1.84
CA GLY A 285 0.72 5.13 -1.14
C GLY A 285 0.51 3.68 -1.56
N GLN A 286 -0.13 3.41 -2.69
CA GLN A 286 -0.28 2.05 -3.20
C GLN A 286 1.07 1.53 -3.68
N VAL A 287 1.47 0.34 -3.23
CA VAL A 287 2.75 -0.27 -3.59
C VAL A 287 2.61 -1.74 -3.93
N ARG A 288 3.60 -2.26 -4.67
CA ARG A 288 3.82 -3.69 -4.93
C ARG A 288 5.26 -4.03 -4.61
N PHE A 289 5.47 -5.23 -4.11
CA PHE A 289 6.77 -5.79 -3.78
C PHE A 289 7.22 -6.78 -4.86
N GLY A 290 8.53 -6.82 -5.14
CA GLY A 290 9.16 -7.93 -5.85
C GLY A 290 9.29 -7.81 -7.37
N GLU A 291 8.82 -6.74 -8.00
CA GLU A 291 9.07 -6.50 -9.41
C GLU A 291 10.50 -5.98 -9.63
N ALA A 292 11.43 -6.90 -9.89
CA ALA A 292 12.82 -6.56 -10.16
C ALA A 292 12.96 -5.55 -11.32
N PHE A 293 14.01 -4.74 -11.29
CA PHE A 293 14.42 -4.00 -12.46
C PHE A 293 14.79 -4.99 -13.58
N PRO A 294 14.39 -4.74 -14.83
CA PRO A 294 14.83 -5.54 -15.96
C PRO A 294 16.35 -5.65 -15.93
N GLY A 295 16.84 -6.85 -16.16
CA GLY A 295 18.27 -7.19 -16.04
C GLY A 295 19.21 -6.20 -16.69
N GLY A 296 20.38 -6.01 -16.11
CA GLY A 296 21.42 -5.05 -16.51
C GLY A 296 22.11 -5.36 -17.85
N GLY A 297 21.35 -5.58 -18.91
CA GLY A 297 21.84 -5.45 -20.29
C GLY A 297 21.82 -3.97 -20.67
N ARG A 298 22.86 -3.49 -21.35
CA ARG A 298 22.89 -2.17 -22.00
C ARG A 298 21.71 -2.11 -22.97
N GLY A 299 20.55 -1.64 -22.53
CA GLY A 299 19.34 -1.63 -23.30
C GLY A 299 18.36 -0.60 -22.77
N LYS A 300 18.10 0.37 -23.64
CA LYS A 300 17.00 1.35 -23.71
C LYS A 300 16.22 1.52 -22.39
N ALA A 301 16.20 2.73 -21.88
CA ALA A 301 15.21 3.15 -20.89
C ALA A 301 13.86 2.60 -21.35
N LEU A 302 13.31 1.65 -20.56
CA LEU A 302 11.96 1.19 -20.81
C LEU A 302 11.06 2.41 -20.74
N PRO A 303 10.15 2.59 -21.69
CA PRO A 303 9.11 3.58 -21.56
C PRO A 303 8.48 3.37 -20.19
N LEU A 304 8.18 4.45 -19.51
CA LEU A 304 7.31 4.46 -18.32
C LEU A 304 5.91 4.08 -18.85
N GLU A 305 5.78 2.79 -19.22
CA GLU A 305 4.52 2.29 -19.75
C GLU A 305 3.47 2.43 -18.67
N GLN A 306 2.67 3.45 -18.93
CA GLN A 306 1.24 3.45 -18.82
C GLN A 306 0.69 2.81 -17.54
N VAL A 307 1.02 3.38 -16.41
CA VAL A 307 -0.06 3.65 -15.47
C VAL A 307 -0.68 4.94 -16.00
N PRO A 308 -1.87 4.94 -16.56
CA PRO A 308 -2.58 6.17 -16.86
C PRO A 308 -3.00 6.78 -15.53
N LEU A 309 -2.07 7.43 -14.90
CA LEU A 309 -2.25 8.26 -13.74
C LEU A 309 -2.13 9.68 -14.26
N LEU A 310 -3.28 10.29 -14.32
CA LEU A 310 -3.56 11.72 -14.27
C LEU A 310 -2.35 12.63 -14.53
N ALA A 311 -2.31 13.20 -15.73
CA ALA A 311 -1.56 14.40 -16.00
C ALA A 311 -2.06 15.56 -15.14
#